data_9e809f0bf8388ca3e7ce6da2ea4a0c33
#
_entry.id   9e809f0bf8388ca3e7ce6da2ea4a0c33
#
_cell.length_a   1.000
_cell.length_b   1.000
_cell.length_c   1.000
_cell.angle_alpha   90.00
_cell.angle_beta   90.00
_cell.angle_gamma   90.00
#
_symmetry.space_group_name_H-M   'P 1'
#
loop_
_entity.id
_entity.type
_entity.pdbx_description
1 polymer ?
#
loop_
_entity_poly.entity_id
_entity_poly.type
_entity_poly.pdbx_seq_one_letter_code
_entity_poly.pdbx_strand_id
1 'polypeptide(L)'
;MFAEAGNHVICVDVDANKVARLQQGEVPIHEPGLDTLVKRNFENGRLKFTTDAAEGIQHGLFQFIAVGTPPEEDGSADLSYVLAVAETIGRNMTEYRVVVDKSTVPVGAADKVRERIEQTLGERGVKVEFDVVSNPEFLKEGAAIADFMKPDRVVVGTDNPRTAELRKTLYDPFARSRDRMIVMDVRSVELTKYAANAMLATKISFMNEMANLAEPIGADIEKVRVGIGYSFIYPGAGYAGASPGLRLHKLRPGDGATG
;
A
#
# COMPACT_ATOMS: atom_id res chain seq x y z
N MET A 1 4.09 -13.07 -3.52
CA MET A 1 3.62 -12.62 -4.85
C MET A 1 4.78 -12.35 -5.80
N PHE A 2 5.75 -11.44 -5.51
CA PHE A 2 6.91 -11.22 -6.40
C PHE A 2 7.72 -12.48 -6.65
N ALA A 3 7.93 -13.33 -5.61
CA ALA A 3 8.57 -14.63 -5.78
C ALA A 3 7.79 -15.56 -6.74
N GLU A 4 6.45 -15.50 -6.70
CA GLU A 4 5.57 -16.26 -7.61
C GLU A 4 5.72 -15.81 -9.07
N ALA A 5 6.02 -14.54 -9.29
CA ALA A 5 6.32 -13.99 -10.62
C ALA A 5 7.76 -14.28 -11.11
N GLY A 6 8.55 -15.05 -10.35
CA GLY A 6 9.90 -15.47 -10.72
C GLY A 6 11.03 -14.65 -10.13
N ASN A 7 10.73 -13.66 -9.29
CA ASN A 7 11.78 -12.88 -8.61
C ASN A 7 12.36 -13.66 -7.43
N HIS A 8 13.63 -13.42 -7.11
CA HIS A 8 14.24 -13.85 -5.86
C HIS A 8 13.99 -12.79 -4.78
N VAL A 9 13.34 -13.20 -3.69
CA VAL A 9 12.88 -12.32 -2.61
C VAL A 9 13.47 -12.76 -1.29
N ILE A 10 14.05 -11.83 -0.54
CA ILE A 10 14.43 -12.01 0.85
C ILE A 10 13.49 -11.18 1.72
N CYS A 11 12.79 -11.84 2.64
CA CYS A 11 12.01 -11.18 3.68
C CYS A 11 12.86 -11.08 4.95
N VAL A 12 13.06 -9.86 5.41
CA VAL A 12 13.79 -9.55 6.63
C VAL A 12 12.78 -9.20 7.73
N ASP A 13 12.90 -9.82 8.89
CA ASP A 13 12.12 -9.47 10.07
C ASP A 13 13.02 -9.51 11.32
N VAL A 14 12.83 -8.60 12.24
CA VAL A 14 13.61 -8.53 13.50
C VAL A 14 13.22 -9.63 14.49
N ASP A 15 12.01 -10.20 14.35
CA ASP A 15 11.52 -11.28 15.21
C ASP A 15 12.07 -12.63 14.74
N ALA A 16 13.10 -13.12 15.47
CA ALA A 16 13.73 -14.39 15.19
C ALA A 16 12.75 -15.59 15.27
N ASN A 17 11.76 -15.53 16.17
CA ASN A 17 10.77 -16.61 16.31
C ASN A 17 9.85 -16.65 15.10
N LYS A 18 9.43 -15.47 14.62
CA LYS A 18 8.63 -15.36 13.40
C LYS A 18 9.40 -15.87 12.18
N VAL A 19 10.66 -15.49 12.05
CA VAL A 19 11.54 -15.98 10.98
C VAL A 19 11.70 -17.49 11.05
N ALA A 20 11.96 -18.07 12.22
CA ALA A 20 12.11 -19.51 12.41
C ALA A 20 10.83 -20.28 12.01
N ARG A 21 9.66 -19.77 12.38
CA ARG A 21 8.36 -20.36 11.99
C ARG A 21 8.14 -20.32 10.48
N LEU A 22 8.42 -19.18 9.85
CA LEU A 22 8.32 -19.02 8.40
C LEU A 22 9.27 -19.95 7.64
N GLN A 23 10.48 -20.19 8.15
CA GLN A 23 11.44 -21.15 7.61
C GLN A 23 10.95 -22.61 7.73
N GLN A 24 10.08 -22.89 8.70
CA GLN A 24 9.41 -24.20 8.86
C GLN A 24 8.11 -24.33 8.04
N GLY A 25 7.75 -23.28 7.29
CA GLY A 25 6.52 -23.24 6.48
C GLY A 25 5.27 -22.81 7.25
N GLU A 26 5.43 -22.34 8.50
CA GLU A 26 4.32 -21.79 9.27
C GLU A 26 4.13 -20.31 8.97
N VAL A 27 3.02 -19.96 8.33
CA VAL A 27 2.68 -18.57 8.01
C VAL A 27 1.86 -17.98 9.16
N PRO A 28 2.33 -16.91 9.84
CA PRO A 28 1.67 -16.37 11.03
C PRO A 28 0.42 -15.53 10.73
N ILE A 29 0.04 -15.40 9.46
CA ILE A 29 -1.08 -14.61 8.98
C ILE A 29 -2.06 -15.54 8.26
N HIS A 30 -3.34 -15.44 8.61
CA HIS A 30 -4.37 -16.19 7.90
C HIS A 30 -4.86 -15.41 6.67
N GLU A 31 -4.41 -15.86 5.51
CA GLU A 31 -4.88 -15.37 4.19
C GLU A 31 -5.06 -16.59 3.29
N PRO A 32 -6.26 -16.79 2.70
CA PRO A 32 -6.53 -17.98 1.89
C PRO A 32 -5.49 -18.24 0.79
N GLY A 33 -4.81 -19.39 0.85
CA GLY A 33 -3.80 -19.81 -0.13
C GLY A 33 -2.39 -19.21 0.06
N LEU A 34 -2.16 -18.36 1.07
CA LEU A 34 -0.86 -17.74 1.33
C LEU A 34 0.18 -18.78 1.77
N ASP A 35 -0.20 -19.71 2.62
CA ASP A 35 0.64 -20.81 3.11
C ASP A 35 1.18 -21.67 1.96
N THR A 36 0.31 -22.05 1.04
CA THR A 36 0.69 -22.80 -0.16
C THR A 36 1.67 -22.03 -1.04
N LEU A 37 1.43 -20.71 -1.24
CA LEU A 37 2.32 -19.85 -2.02
C LEU A 37 3.68 -19.67 -1.36
N VAL A 38 3.72 -19.43 -0.06
CA VAL A 38 4.95 -19.26 0.73
C VAL A 38 5.77 -20.53 0.66
N LYS A 39 5.17 -21.70 0.98
CA LYS A 39 5.84 -22.98 0.97
C LYS A 39 6.45 -23.29 -0.39
N ARG A 40 5.67 -23.19 -1.46
CA ARG A 40 6.13 -23.46 -2.83
C ARG A 40 7.31 -22.58 -3.23
N ASN A 41 7.27 -21.27 -2.94
CA ASN A 41 8.33 -20.35 -3.32
C ASN A 41 9.58 -20.52 -2.43
N PHE A 42 9.41 -20.90 -1.17
CA PHE A 42 10.50 -21.23 -0.27
C PHE A 42 11.23 -22.51 -0.75
N GLU A 43 10.50 -23.59 -1.03
CA GLU A 43 11.03 -24.86 -1.55
C GLU A 43 11.74 -24.69 -2.90
N ASN A 44 11.25 -23.77 -3.75
CA ASN A 44 11.87 -23.44 -5.03
C ASN A 44 13.07 -22.49 -4.93
N GLY A 45 13.48 -22.08 -3.72
CA GLY A 45 14.59 -21.17 -3.48
C GLY A 45 14.37 -19.73 -3.95
N ARG A 46 13.13 -19.35 -4.29
CA ARG A 46 12.77 -17.98 -4.70
C ARG A 46 12.37 -17.08 -3.54
N LEU A 47 12.10 -17.64 -2.39
CA LEU A 47 11.74 -16.91 -1.18
C LEU A 47 12.64 -17.34 -0.03
N LYS A 48 13.24 -16.39 0.65
CA LYS A 48 14.08 -16.60 1.83
C LYS A 48 13.59 -15.73 2.97
N PHE A 49 13.76 -16.20 4.20
CA PHE A 49 13.48 -15.46 5.42
C PHE A 49 14.76 -15.35 6.26
N THR A 50 15.06 -14.18 6.78
CA THR A 50 16.26 -13.93 7.58
C THR A 50 16.04 -12.83 8.59
N THR A 51 16.85 -12.82 9.66
CA THR A 51 16.97 -11.68 10.57
C THR A 51 18.14 -10.77 10.20
N ASP A 52 18.97 -11.18 9.22
CA ASP A 52 20.10 -10.40 8.74
C ASP A 52 19.67 -9.35 7.73
N ALA A 53 19.57 -8.10 8.21
CA ALA A 53 19.19 -6.97 7.38
C ALA A 53 20.26 -6.66 6.31
N ALA A 54 21.54 -6.88 6.60
CA ALA A 54 22.62 -6.63 5.64
C ALA A 54 22.51 -7.58 4.44
N GLU A 55 22.20 -8.84 4.67
CA GLU A 55 21.94 -9.81 3.63
C GLU A 55 20.77 -9.37 2.72
N GLY A 56 19.65 -8.97 3.33
CA GLY A 56 18.48 -8.52 2.58
C GLY A 56 18.73 -7.27 1.74
N ILE A 57 19.46 -6.29 2.28
CA ILE A 57 19.76 -5.02 1.61
C ILE A 57 20.76 -5.22 0.47
N GLN A 58 21.74 -6.11 0.64
CA GLN A 58 22.73 -6.41 -0.42
C GLN A 58 22.14 -7.23 -1.55
N HIS A 59 21.10 -8.03 -1.27
CA HIS A 59 20.48 -8.90 -2.27
C HIS A 59 19.68 -8.14 -3.34
N GLY A 60 18.83 -7.20 -2.95
CA GLY A 60 17.78 -6.68 -3.84
C GLY A 60 18.00 -5.25 -4.30
N LEU A 61 17.76 -4.98 -5.58
CA LEU A 61 17.66 -3.61 -6.11
C LEU A 61 16.51 -2.84 -5.43
N PHE A 62 15.37 -3.50 -5.21
CA PHE A 62 14.20 -2.92 -4.56
C PHE A 62 14.18 -3.28 -3.08
N GLN A 63 14.18 -2.27 -2.22
CA GLN A 63 14.09 -2.39 -0.78
C GLN A 63 12.69 -1.96 -0.32
N PHE A 64 11.82 -2.91 0.01
CA PHE A 64 10.45 -2.62 0.44
C PHE A 64 10.39 -2.40 1.94
N ILE A 65 10.01 -1.20 2.35
CA ILE A 65 9.64 -0.89 3.74
C ILE A 65 8.16 -1.27 3.89
N ALA A 66 7.90 -2.34 4.64
CA ALA A 66 6.57 -2.90 4.86
C ALA A 66 6.35 -3.18 6.37
N VAL A 67 6.64 -2.19 7.20
CA VAL A 67 6.48 -2.24 8.65
C VAL A 67 5.19 -1.58 9.10
N GLY A 68 4.70 -1.95 10.29
CA GLY A 68 3.53 -1.31 10.87
C GLY A 68 3.79 0.16 11.21
N THR A 69 2.73 0.96 11.12
CA THR A 69 2.71 2.38 11.51
C THR A 69 1.55 2.57 12.50
N PRO A 70 1.71 2.13 13.76
CA PRO A 70 0.63 2.25 14.74
C PRO A 70 0.27 3.73 14.97
N PRO A 71 -0.98 4.04 15.36
CA PRO A 71 -1.35 5.41 15.71
C PRO A 71 -0.69 5.81 17.03
N GLU A 72 -0.23 7.06 17.10
CA GLU A 72 0.17 7.72 18.34
C GLU A 72 -1.08 8.24 19.09
N GLU A 73 -0.87 8.77 20.31
CA GLU A 73 -1.97 9.27 21.17
C GLU A 73 -2.75 10.43 20.52
N ASP A 74 -2.11 11.23 19.68
CA ASP A 74 -2.73 12.34 18.95
C ASP A 74 -3.39 11.89 17.63
N GLY A 75 -3.35 10.58 17.31
CA GLY A 75 -3.89 10.00 16.08
C GLY A 75 -2.94 10.10 14.88
N SER A 76 -1.75 10.66 15.02
CA SER A 76 -0.71 10.61 13.99
C SER A 76 -0.16 9.18 13.85
N ALA A 77 0.50 8.90 12.72
CA ALA A 77 1.15 7.61 12.51
C ALA A 77 2.58 7.65 13.06
N ASP A 78 2.94 6.68 13.89
CA ASP A 78 4.32 6.48 14.34
C ASP A 78 5.20 6.02 13.18
N LEU A 79 6.14 6.88 12.79
CA LEU A 79 7.11 6.60 11.74
C LEU A 79 8.42 6.00 12.27
N SER A 80 8.56 5.75 13.56
CA SER A 80 9.82 5.27 14.17
C SER A 80 10.32 3.99 13.51
N TYR A 81 9.45 3.03 13.25
CA TYR A 81 9.80 1.78 12.56
C TYR A 81 10.22 2.00 11.11
N VAL A 82 9.53 2.86 10.38
CA VAL A 82 9.87 3.22 8.99
C VAL A 82 11.25 3.85 8.93
N LEU A 83 11.53 4.80 9.83
CA LEU A 83 12.81 5.51 9.90
C LEU A 83 13.95 4.60 10.37
N ALA A 84 13.67 3.64 11.27
CA ALA A 84 14.68 2.65 11.69
C ALA A 84 15.06 1.72 10.52
N VAL A 85 14.11 1.32 9.69
CA VAL A 85 14.41 0.55 8.46
C VAL A 85 15.19 1.41 7.47
N ALA A 86 14.82 2.68 7.27
CA ALA A 86 15.54 3.62 6.41
C ALA A 86 17.00 3.79 6.86
N GLU A 87 17.25 3.95 8.16
CA GLU A 87 18.59 3.99 8.73
C GLU A 87 19.37 2.70 8.48
N THR A 88 18.71 1.55 8.68
CA THR A 88 19.33 0.24 8.44
C THR A 88 19.71 0.07 6.97
N ILE A 89 18.89 0.53 6.03
CA ILE A 89 19.20 0.57 4.60
C ILE A 89 20.43 1.46 4.36
N GLY A 90 20.43 2.68 4.87
CA GLY A 90 21.54 3.62 4.76
C GLY A 90 22.86 3.07 5.34
N ARG A 91 22.81 2.31 6.45
CA ARG A 91 23.99 1.69 7.06
C ARG A 91 24.58 0.56 6.23
N ASN A 92 23.79 -0.16 5.44
CA ASN A 92 24.22 -1.40 4.79
C ASN A 92 24.31 -1.30 3.26
N MET A 93 23.66 -0.32 2.61
CA MET A 93 23.72 -0.20 1.16
C MET A 93 25.11 0.24 0.67
N THR A 94 25.58 -0.39 -0.42
CA THR A 94 26.88 -0.15 -1.04
C THR A 94 26.78 0.23 -2.51
N GLU A 95 25.60 0.05 -3.11
CA GLU A 95 25.31 0.38 -4.49
C GLU A 95 23.89 0.91 -4.62
N TYR A 96 23.51 1.38 -5.81
CA TYR A 96 22.20 1.97 -6.07
C TYR A 96 21.04 1.07 -5.60
N ARG A 97 20.09 1.67 -4.89
CA ARG A 97 18.86 1.02 -4.43
C ARG A 97 17.64 1.87 -4.71
N VAL A 98 16.53 1.20 -4.97
CA VAL A 98 15.20 1.81 -4.99
C VAL A 98 14.50 1.45 -3.68
N VAL A 99 14.38 2.41 -2.79
CA VAL A 99 13.70 2.26 -1.51
C VAL A 99 12.22 2.52 -1.72
N VAL A 100 11.39 1.55 -1.41
CA VAL A 100 9.96 1.58 -1.67
C VAL A 100 9.20 1.61 -0.35
N ASP A 101 8.60 2.74 -0.04
CA ASP A 101 7.69 2.81 1.08
C ASP A 101 6.34 2.20 0.68
N LYS A 102 6.02 1.07 1.32
CA LYS A 102 4.76 0.36 1.14
C LYS A 102 3.83 0.50 2.33
N SER A 103 4.32 1.00 3.45
CA SER A 103 3.56 1.28 4.65
C SER A 103 2.53 2.39 4.40
N THR A 104 1.46 2.41 5.19
CA THR A 104 0.48 3.52 5.18
C THR A 104 1.04 4.67 6.00
N VAL A 105 1.57 5.68 5.32
CA VAL A 105 2.33 6.77 5.93
C VAL A 105 1.72 8.14 5.61
N PRO A 106 1.88 9.15 6.49
CA PRO A 106 1.45 10.52 6.23
C PRO A 106 2.18 11.14 5.03
N VAL A 107 1.58 12.16 4.43
CA VAL A 107 2.21 12.95 3.36
C VAL A 107 3.51 13.57 3.88
N GLY A 108 4.60 13.38 3.12
CA GLY A 108 5.95 13.80 3.48
C GLY A 108 6.78 12.73 4.20
N ALA A 109 6.27 11.51 4.35
CA ALA A 109 7.04 10.43 4.97
C ALA A 109 8.21 9.99 4.09
N ALA A 110 8.04 9.94 2.78
CA ALA A 110 9.13 9.62 1.86
C ALA A 110 10.29 10.64 1.91
N ASP A 111 9.98 11.91 2.16
CA ASP A 111 11.01 12.94 2.37
C ASP A 111 11.84 12.61 3.62
N LYS A 112 11.19 12.24 4.74
CA LYS A 112 11.85 11.83 5.98
C LYS A 112 12.68 10.55 5.82
N VAL A 113 12.18 9.59 5.02
CA VAL A 113 12.95 8.36 4.68
C VAL A 113 14.22 8.75 3.91
N ARG A 114 14.12 9.62 2.92
CA ARG A 114 15.25 10.14 2.15
C ARG A 114 16.27 10.82 3.07
N GLU A 115 15.83 11.77 3.87
CA GLU A 115 16.68 12.50 4.81
C GLU A 115 17.43 11.55 5.77
N ARG A 116 16.75 10.52 6.29
CA ARG A 116 17.35 9.54 7.20
C ARG A 116 18.44 8.72 6.49
N ILE A 117 18.20 8.29 5.26
CA ILE A 117 19.20 7.55 4.47
C ILE A 117 20.39 8.46 4.14
N GLU A 118 20.17 9.68 3.69
CA GLU A 118 21.22 10.66 3.37
C GLU A 118 22.09 10.98 4.60
N GLN A 119 21.47 11.19 5.76
CA GLN A 119 22.17 11.39 7.03
C GLN A 119 23.08 10.19 7.32
N THR A 120 22.55 8.99 7.23
CA THR A 120 23.27 7.75 7.55
C THR A 120 24.44 7.50 6.58
N LEU A 121 24.25 7.79 5.29
CA LEU A 121 25.33 7.73 4.29
C LEU A 121 26.40 8.80 4.58
N GLY A 122 26.00 10.00 5.00
CA GLY A 122 26.91 11.07 5.43
C GLY A 122 27.75 10.67 6.63
N GLU A 123 27.14 10.03 7.66
CA GLU A 123 27.83 9.51 8.83
C GLU A 123 28.88 8.43 8.46
N ARG A 124 28.62 7.64 7.42
CA ARG A 124 29.58 6.66 6.87
C ARG A 124 30.63 7.27 5.97
N GLY A 125 30.52 8.54 5.58
CA GLY A 125 31.43 9.20 4.65
C GLY A 125 31.37 8.65 3.22
N VAL A 126 30.25 8.04 2.81
CA VAL A 126 30.08 7.44 1.48
C VAL A 126 29.00 8.16 0.69
N LYS A 127 29.12 8.13 -0.65
CA LYS A 127 28.09 8.60 -1.57
C LYS A 127 27.56 7.40 -2.34
N VAL A 128 26.32 7.03 -2.09
CA VAL A 128 25.60 5.98 -2.81
C VAL A 128 24.30 6.58 -3.32
N GLU A 129 24.04 6.44 -4.61
CA GLU A 129 22.79 6.90 -5.21
C GLU A 129 21.62 6.00 -4.81
N PHE A 130 20.45 6.59 -4.60
CA PHE A 130 19.21 5.87 -4.33
C PHE A 130 18.00 6.71 -4.71
N ASP A 131 16.88 6.03 -4.93
CA ASP A 131 15.56 6.67 -5.06
C ASP A 131 14.64 6.22 -3.94
N VAL A 132 13.77 7.12 -3.50
CA VAL A 132 12.66 6.81 -2.60
C VAL A 132 11.36 6.90 -3.37
N VAL A 133 10.56 5.84 -3.29
CA VAL A 133 9.31 5.67 -4.01
C VAL A 133 8.20 5.37 -3.02
N SER A 134 7.07 6.02 -3.14
CA SER A 134 5.85 5.63 -2.42
C SER A 134 5.02 4.67 -3.28
N ASN A 135 4.67 3.52 -2.71
CA ASN A 135 3.83 2.52 -3.38
C ASN A 135 2.91 1.83 -2.38
N PRO A 136 1.90 2.55 -1.88
CA PRO A 136 0.95 2.00 -0.94
C PRO A 136 0.18 0.83 -1.54
N GLU A 137 -0.26 -0.11 -0.70
CA GLU A 137 -1.11 -1.22 -1.08
C GLU A 137 -2.59 -0.83 -0.99
N PHE A 138 -3.42 -1.51 -1.79
CA PHE A 138 -4.88 -1.41 -1.78
C PHE A 138 -5.52 -2.80 -1.67
N LEU A 139 -4.88 -3.69 -0.89
CA LEU A 139 -5.29 -5.08 -0.71
C LEU A 139 -6.43 -5.17 0.31
N LYS A 140 -7.34 -6.12 0.08
CA LYS A 140 -8.40 -6.46 1.04
C LYS A 140 -7.98 -7.70 1.82
N GLU A 141 -8.16 -7.69 3.13
CA GLU A 141 -7.99 -8.88 3.95
C GLU A 141 -8.93 -10.01 3.47
N GLY A 142 -8.41 -11.23 3.40
CA GLY A 142 -9.12 -12.38 2.86
C GLY A 142 -9.18 -12.49 1.33
N ALA A 143 -8.71 -11.48 0.60
CA ALA A 143 -8.61 -11.47 -0.86
C ALA A 143 -7.27 -10.89 -1.36
N ALA A 144 -6.28 -10.73 -0.48
CA ALA A 144 -5.03 -10.03 -0.77
C ALA A 144 -4.23 -10.69 -1.90
N ILE A 145 -4.23 -12.02 -2.01
CA ILE A 145 -3.56 -12.74 -3.10
C ILE A 145 -4.20 -12.37 -4.44
N ALA A 146 -5.52 -12.45 -4.53
CA ALA A 146 -6.24 -12.17 -5.77
C ALA A 146 -6.07 -10.70 -6.19
N ASP A 147 -6.18 -9.78 -5.23
CA ASP A 147 -6.00 -8.33 -5.44
C ASP A 147 -4.57 -8.01 -5.90
N PHE A 148 -3.56 -8.70 -5.36
CA PHE A 148 -2.17 -8.47 -5.78
C PHE A 148 -1.88 -9.07 -7.15
N MET A 149 -2.38 -10.29 -7.43
CA MET A 149 -2.12 -11.00 -8.69
C MET A 149 -2.86 -10.39 -9.88
N LYS A 150 -3.96 -9.69 -9.62
CA LYS A 150 -4.77 -8.98 -10.62
C LYS A 150 -5.24 -7.63 -10.06
N PRO A 151 -4.30 -6.71 -9.82
CA PRO A 151 -4.64 -5.44 -9.18
C PRO A 151 -5.58 -4.62 -10.08
N ASP A 152 -6.54 -3.94 -9.47
CA ASP A 152 -7.34 -2.94 -10.19
C ASP A 152 -6.47 -1.76 -10.64
N ARG A 153 -5.51 -1.38 -9.81
CA ARG A 153 -4.49 -0.36 -10.08
C ARG A 153 -3.24 -0.58 -9.23
N VAL A 154 -2.11 -0.17 -9.75
CA VAL A 154 -0.85 -0.02 -9.00
C VAL A 154 -0.49 1.47 -8.99
N VAL A 155 -0.44 2.07 -7.82
CA VAL A 155 -0.13 3.51 -7.68
C VAL A 155 1.32 3.65 -7.25
N VAL A 156 2.09 4.43 -7.99
CA VAL A 156 3.53 4.62 -7.77
C VAL A 156 3.85 6.10 -7.74
N GLY A 157 4.45 6.56 -6.66
CA GLY A 157 4.95 7.92 -6.48
C GLY A 157 6.44 7.98 -6.73
N THR A 158 6.86 8.62 -7.79
CA THR A 158 8.27 8.87 -8.09
C THR A 158 8.41 10.03 -9.07
N ASP A 159 9.44 10.84 -8.86
CA ASP A 159 9.82 11.92 -9.77
C ASP A 159 10.93 11.49 -10.75
N ASN A 160 11.44 10.25 -10.62
CA ASN A 160 12.48 9.71 -11.49
C ASN A 160 11.89 8.79 -12.57
N PRO A 161 11.91 9.17 -13.87
CA PRO A 161 11.37 8.35 -14.95
C PRO A 161 12.02 6.97 -15.07
N ARG A 162 13.32 6.85 -14.77
CA ARG A 162 14.03 5.56 -14.77
C ARG A 162 13.45 4.63 -13.72
N THR A 163 13.17 5.16 -12.55
CA THR A 163 12.60 4.38 -11.44
C THR A 163 11.16 3.99 -11.74
N ALA A 164 10.39 4.85 -12.43
CA ALA A 164 9.06 4.50 -12.91
C ALA A 164 9.09 3.29 -13.86
N GLU A 165 10.01 3.26 -14.82
CA GLU A 165 10.19 2.13 -15.75
C GLU A 165 10.65 0.84 -15.05
N LEU A 166 11.59 0.93 -14.11
CA LEU A 166 12.01 -0.21 -13.28
C LEU A 166 10.82 -0.80 -12.48
N ARG A 167 9.97 0.07 -11.93
CA ARG A 167 8.76 -0.35 -11.21
C ARG A 167 7.75 -0.99 -12.14
N LYS A 168 7.56 -0.45 -13.34
CA LYS A 168 6.69 -1.03 -14.35
C LYS A 168 7.13 -2.46 -14.67
N THR A 169 8.41 -2.67 -14.96
CA THR A 169 8.97 -4.00 -15.23
C THR A 169 8.70 -4.99 -14.08
N LEU A 170 8.80 -4.55 -12.82
CA LEU A 170 8.53 -5.40 -11.66
C LEU A 170 7.05 -5.81 -11.57
N TYR A 171 6.12 -4.93 -11.99
CA TYR A 171 4.67 -5.18 -11.91
C TYR A 171 4.06 -5.72 -13.21
N ASP A 172 4.77 -5.72 -14.33
CA ASP A 172 4.28 -6.24 -15.63
C ASP A 172 3.67 -7.65 -15.56
N PRO A 173 4.21 -8.62 -14.78
CA PRO A 173 3.60 -9.94 -14.67
C PRO A 173 2.17 -9.92 -14.12
N PHE A 174 1.81 -8.89 -13.37
CA PHE A 174 0.50 -8.74 -12.70
C PHE A 174 -0.47 -7.87 -13.49
N ALA A 175 0.03 -7.06 -14.43
CA ALA A 175 -0.75 -6.05 -15.17
C ALA A 175 -0.95 -6.37 -16.66
N ARG A 176 -0.86 -7.64 -17.06
CA ARG A 176 -0.78 -8.13 -18.46
C ARG A 176 -1.90 -7.67 -19.41
N SER A 177 -3.06 -7.27 -18.93
CA SER A 177 -4.21 -6.98 -19.79
C SER A 177 -4.56 -5.51 -19.97
N ARG A 178 -4.00 -4.60 -19.17
CA ARG A 178 -4.21 -3.14 -19.22
C ARG A 178 -3.04 -2.44 -18.53
N ASP A 179 -2.72 -1.24 -19.00
CA ASP A 179 -1.83 -0.37 -18.22
C ASP A 179 -2.58 0.09 -16.95
N ARG A 180 -2.30 -0.60 -15.85
CA ARG A 180 -2.92 -0.37 -14.54
C ARG A 180 -2.03 0.43 -13.62
N MET A 181 -0.85 0.81 -14.10
CA MET A 181 0.08 1.61 -13.33
C MET A 181 -0.26 3.09 -13.47
N ILE A 182 -0.50 3.72 -12.34
CA ILE A 182 -0.71 5.16 -12.23
C ILE A 182 0.55 5.73 -11.58
N VAL A 183 1.31 6.51 -12.35
CA VAL A 183 2.51 7.20 -11.85
C VAL A 183 2.17 8.65 -11.60
N MET A 184 2.52 9.14 -10.42
CA MET A 184 2.34 10.54 -10.03
C MET A 184 3.46 10.94 -9.06
N ASP A 185 3.50 12.19 -8.63
CA ASP A 185 4.45 12.63 -7.61
C ASP A 185 4.23 11.90 -6.27
N VAL A 186 5.29 11.84 -5.45
CA VAL A 186 5.30 11.06 -4.21
C VAL A 186 4.21 11.51 -3.23
N ARG A 187 4.05 12.83 -3.04
CA ARG A 187 3.08 13.37 -2.07
C ARG A 187 1.63 13.10 -2.50
N SER A 188 1.34 13.16 -3.80
CA SER A 188 0.03 12.80 -4.34
C SER A 188 -0.30 11.33 -4.10
N VAL A 189 0.68 10.43 -4.20
CA VAL A 189 0.48 9.01 -3.88
C VAL A 189 0.21 8.79 -2.39
N GLU A 190 0.99 9.41 -1.53
CA GLU A 190 0.78 9.33 -0.07
C GLU A 190 -0.64 9.80 0.30
N LEU A 191 -1.06 10.97 -0.23
CA LEU A 191 -2.41 11.48 -0.02
C LEU A 191 -3.49 10.55 -0.59
N THR A 192 -3.25 9.92 -1.75
CA THR A 192 -4.21 9.02 -2.41
C THR A 192 -4.58 7.85 -1.50
N LYS A 193 -3.62 7.27 -0.77
CA LYS A 193 -3.89 6.17 0.17
C LYS A 193 -4.80 6.62 1.31
N TYR A 194 -4.49 7.76 1.93
CA TYR A 194 -5.33 8.32 2.99
C TYR A 194 -6.73 8.68 2.50
N ALA A 195 -6.82 9.35 1.37
CA ALA A 195 -8.10 9.73 0.78
C ALA A 195 -8.97 8.50 0.44
N ALA A 196 -8.36 7.44 -0.08
CA ALA A 196 -9.08 6.19 -0.37
C ALA A 196 -9.62 5.53 0.90
N ASN A 197 -8.80 5.45 1.96
CA ASN A 197 -9.21 4.90 3.24
C ASN A 197 -10.29 5.75 3.92
N ALA A 198 -10.14 7.08 3.93
CA ALA A 198 -11.14 8.00 4.47
C ALA A 198 -12.47 7.91 3.72
N MET A 199 -12.42 7.81 2.38
CA MET A 199 -13.62 7.62 1.56
C MET A 199 -14.33 6.31 1.89
N LEU A 200 -13.57 5.22 2.08
CA LEU A 200 -14.14 3.92 2.46
C LEU A 200 -14.82 4.01 3.85
N ALA A 201 -14.13 4.58 4.84
CA ALA A 201 -14.67 4.77 6.17
C ALA A 201 -15.95 5.64 6.15
N THR A 202 -15.94 6.73 5.37
CA THR A 202 -17.11 7.60 5.20
C THR A 202 -18.29 6.84 4.58
N LYS A 203 -18.06 6.00 3.57
CA LYS A 203 -19.11 5.19 2.96
C LYS A 203 -19.70 4.18 3.94
N ILE A 204 -18.87 3.53 4.76
CA ILE A 204 -19.32 2.58 5.78
C ILE A 204 -20.18 3.31 6.81
N SER A 205 -19.70 4.44 7.35
CA SER A 205 -20.45 5.23 8.33
C SER A 205 -21.78 5.72 7.75
N PHE A 206 -21.78 6.24 6.52
CA PHE A 206 -22.99 6.68 5.85
C PHE A 206 -24.02 5.55 5.72
N MET A 207 -23.57 4.35 5.30
CA MET A 207 -24.49 3.22 5.15
C MET A 207 -25.03 2.73 6.49
N ASN A 208 -24.26 2.79 7.57
CA ASN A 208 -24.73 2.47 8.92
C ASN A 208 -25.81 3.45 9.38
N GLU A 209 -25.61 4.76 9.15
CA GLU A 209 -26.63 5.77 9.45
C GLU A 209 -27.91 5.55 8.64
N MET A 210 -27.78 5.20 7.35
CA MET A 210 -28.92 4.88 6.51
C MET A 210 -29.66 3.61 6.98
N ALA A 211 -28.95 2.62 7.50
CA ALA A 211 -29.54 1.43 8.07
C ALA A 211 -30.38 1.77 9.31
N ASN A 212 -29.84 2.59 10.22
CA ASN A 212 -30.53 3.07 11.40
C ASN A 212 -31.81 3.87 11.04
N LEU A 213 -31.77 4.63 9.96
CA LEU A 213 -32.93 5.38 9.47
C LEU A 213 -33.96 4.48 8.78
N ALA A 214 -33.50 3.47 8.04
CA ALA A 214 -34.39 2.57 7.27
C ALA A 214 -35.29 1.71 8.19
N GLU A 215 -34.73 1.26 9.32
CA GLU A 215 -35.43 0.39 10.26
C GLU A 215 -36.78 0.98 10.76
N PRO A 216 -36.84 2.20 11.36
CA PRO A 216 -38.09 2.75 11.88
C PRO A 216 -39.10 3.15 10.80
N ILE A 217 -38.67 3.38 9.56
CA ILE A 217 -39.56 3.75 8.45
C ILE A 217 -39.99 2.54 7.61
N GLY A 218 -39.50 1.33 7.96
CA GLY A 218 -39.84 0.08 7.26
C GLY A 218 -39.20 -0.04 5.87
N ALA A 219 -38.11 0.67 5.60
CA ALA A 219 -37.39 0.55 4.34
C ALA A 219 -36.38 -0.61 4.37
N ASP A 220 -36.18 -1.27 3.24
CA ASP A 220 -35.19 -2.33 3.06
C ASP A 220 -33.83 -1.71 2.69
N ILE A 221 -32.89 -1.70 3.65
CA ILE A 221 -31.57 -1.09 3.48
C ILE A 221 -30.79 -1.72 2.33
N GLU A 222 -30.96 -3.03 2.06
CA GLU A 222 -30.26 -3.68 0.95
C GLU A 222 -30.76 -3.16 -0.41
N LYS A 223 -32.07 -2.91 -0.55
CA LYS A 223 -32.61 -2.28 -1.76
C LYS A 223 -32.15 -0.84 -1.90
N VAL A 224 -32.08 -0.10 -0.79
CA VAL A 224 -31.53 1.28 -0.77
C VAL A 224 -30.07 1.26 -1.20
N ARG A 225 -29.25 0.37 -0.64
CA ARG A 225 -27.85 0.20 -1.00
C ARG A 225 -27.67 -0.09 -2.48
N VAL A 226 -28.47 -1.02 -3.04
CA VAL A 226 -28.43 -1.34 -4.47
C VAL A 226 -28.85 -0.13 -5.31
N GLY A 227 -29.90 0.57 -4.91
CA GLY A 227 -30.39 1.78 -5.61
C GLY A 227 -29.35 2.89 -5.64
N ILE A 228 -28.69 3.18 -4.54
CA ILE A 228 -27.59 4.13 -4.46
C ILE A 228 -26.39 3.64 -5.29
N GLY A 229 -26.07 2.33 -5.20
CA GLY A 229 -24.90 1.73 -5.85
C GLY A 229 -24.96 1.77 -7.37
N TYR A 230 -26.12 1.75 -7.96
CA TYR A 230 -26.29 1.83 -9.42
C TYR A 230 -25.83 3.17 -10.00
N SER A 231 -25.81 4.24 -9.21
CA SER A 231 -25.50 5.59 -9.69
C SER A 231 -24.20 6.16 -9.12
N PHE A 232 -23.75 5.73 -7.92
CA PHE A 232 -22.76 6.47 -7.14
C PHE A 232 -21.59 5.66 -6.57
N ILE A 233 -21.76 4.36 -6.34
CA ILE A 233 -20.82 3.56 -5.55
C ILE A 233 -20.02 2.59 -6.40
N TYR A 234 -20.47 2.31 -7.60
CA TYR A 234 -19.77 1.53 -8.59
C TYR A 234 -19.61 2.29 -9.91
N PRO A 235 -18.51 2.99 -10.10
CA PRO A 235 -17.98 3.01 -11.45
C PRO A 235 -17.50 1.59 -11.70
N GLY A 236 -18.25 0.80 -12.41
CA GLY A 236 -17.73 -0.37 -13.05
C GLY A 236 -16.43 0.03 -13.74
N ALA A 237 -15.34 -0.70 -13.47
CA ALA A 237 -14.08 -0.65 -14.18
C ALA A 237 -13.79 0.72 -14.84
N GLY A 238 -13.34 1.69 -14.08
CA GLY A 238 -12.96 2.96 -14.64
C GLY A 238 -13.24 4.14 -13.72
N TYR A 239 -12.40 4.33 -12.73
CA TYR A 239 -12.14 5.66 -12.21
C TYR A 239 -11.29 6.43 -13.23
N ALA A 240 -11.79 6.48 -14.46
CA ALA A 240 -11.33 7.41 -15.44
C ALA A 240 -12.32 8.57 -15.47
N GLY A 241 -11.99 9.61 -14.74
CA GLY A 241 -12.73 10.87 -14.78
C GLY A 241 -13.80 10.98 -13.68
N ALA A 242 -13.65 12.01 -12.87
CA ALA A 242 -14.75 12.57 -12.13
C ALA A 242 -15.96 12.67 -13.08
N SER A 243 -17.06 12.02 -12.72
CA SER A 243 -18.34 12.29 -13.41
C SER A 243 -18.55 13.80 -13.35
N PRO A 244 -18.66 14.50 -14.51
CA PRO A 244 -18.95 15.92 -14.52
C PRO A 244 -20.41 16.11 -14.10
N GLY A 245 -20.69 16.11 -12.80
CA GLY A 245 -22.06 16.24 -12.34
C GLY A 245 -22.26 16.29 -10.84
N LEU A 246 -21.26 15.90 -10.04
CA LEU A 246 -21.38 16.06 -8.61
C LEU A 246 -21.00 17.49 -8.18
N ARG A 247 -21.81 18.46 -8.53
CA ARG A 247 -21.88 19.67 -7.71
C ARG A 247 -22.63 19.28 -6.45
N LEU A 248 -21.92 19.18 -5.35
CA LEU A 248 -22.51 19.26 -4.03
C LEU A 248 -23.21 20.62 -3.97
N HIS A 249 -24.51 20.66 -4.27
CA HIS A 249 -25.33 21.77 -3.84
C HIS A 249 -25.27 21.75 -2.30
N LYS A 250 -24.54 22.69 -1.72
CA LYS A 250 -24.72 23.03 -0.32
C LYS A 250 -26.20 23.30 -0.14
N LEU A 251 -26.90 22.36 0.51
CA LEU A 251 -28.18 22.67 1.12
C LEU A 251 -27.90 23.77 2.12
N ARG A 252 -28.30 24.99 1.83
CA ARG A 252 -28.29 26.08 2.80
C ARG A 252 -29.32 25.72 3.86
N PRO A 253 -29.01 25.86 5.16
CA PRO A 253 -30.02 25.81 6.18
C PRO A 253 -30.98 26.99 5.92
N GLY A 254 -32.18 26.72 5.46
CA GLY A 254 -33.21 27.76 5.24
C GLY A 254 -34.17 27.55 4.08
N ASP A 255 -33.91 26.65 3.14
CA ASP A 255 -34.84 26.42 2.00
C ASP A 255 -35.88 25.33 2.30
N GLY A 256 -36.40 25.34 3.51
CA GLY A 256 -37.54 24.52 3.92
C GLY A 256 -38.76 25.42 4.24
N ALA A 257 -39.80 25.24 3.48
CA ALA A 257 -41.18 25.75 3.71
C ALA A 257 -41.48 27.15 3.17
N THR A 258 -42.02 27.17 1.96
CA THR A 258 -43.30 27.87 1.65
C THR A 258 -43.82 27.41 0.31
N GLY A 259 -45.03 26.88 0.29
CA GLY A 259 -45.82 26.53 -0.88
C GLY A 259 -46.23 25.08 -0.93
#